data_24dc9d7066083e3a5a8e0164b9e8bc39
#
_entry.id   24dc9d7066083e3a5a8e0164b9e8bc39
#
_cell.length_a   1.000
_cell.length_b   1.000
_cell.length_c   1.000
_cell.angle_alpha   90.00
_cell.angle_beta   90.00
_cell.angle_gamma   90.00
#
_symmetry.space_group_name_H-M   'P 1'
#
loop_
_entity.id
_entity.type
_entity.pdbx_description
1 polymer ?
#
loop_
_entity_poly.entity_id
_entity_poly.type
_entity_poly.pdbx_seq_one_letter_code
_entity_poly.pdbx_strand_id
1 'polypeptide(L)'
;MTNDEKIAQIYSACGLIKDAQKRLQEADEILRKCGVQMCSMISFDAPFDDSVQLFSGIAKLEKIIGAKAYFQESYITSKTDKSRKFLDFNGVTFMQISEPTGNRYR
;
A
#
# COMPACT_ATOMS: atom_id res chain seq x y z
N MET A 1 22.76 2.42 -25.81
CA MET A 1 22.28 3.72 -25.28
C MET A 1 23.46 4.50 -24.71
N THR A 2 23.63 5.70 -25.15
CA THR A 2 24.70 6.58 -24.63
C THR A 2 24.34 7.08 -23.23
N ASN A 3 25.33 7.65 -22.54
CA ASN A 3 25.09 8.19 -21.21
C ASN A 3 24.10 9.36 -21.25
N ASP A 4 24.18 10.20 -22.27
CA ASP A 4 23.24 11.31 -22.43
C ASP A 4 21.81 10.81 -22.64
N GLU A 5 21.66 9.73 -23.40
CA GLU A 5 20.34 9.12 -23.60
C GLU A 5 19.81 8.55 -22.30
N LYS A 6 20.67 7.92 -21.50
CA LYS A 6 20.27 7.40 -20.19
C LYS A 6 19.82 8.52 -19.26
N ILE A 7 20.55 9.64 -19.27
CA ILE A 7 20.18 10.79 -18.44
C ILE A 7 18.81 11.33 -18.86
N ALA A 8 18.57 11.45 -20.17
CA ALA A 8 17.28 11.91 -20.67
C ALA A 8 16.14 10.99 -20.22
N GLN A 9 16.36 9.66 -20.25
CA GLN A 9 15.38 8.69 -19.77
C GLN A 9 15.12 8.87 -18.27
N ILE A 10 16.17 9.11 -17.50
CA ILE A 10 16.03 9.33 -16.05
C ILE A 10 15.23 10.61 -15.78
N TYR A 11 15.46 11.68 -16.52
CA TYR A 11 14.65 12.90 -16.38
C TYR A 11 13.18 12.61 -16.64
N SER A 12 12.89 11.84 -17.69
CA SER A 12 11.50 11.45 -17.98
C SER A 12 10.88 10.65 -16.82
N ALA A 13 11.64 9.69 -16.31
CA ALA A 13 11.19 8.90 -15.16
C ALA A 13 10.90 9.77 -13.95
N CYS A 14 11.77 10.75 -13.67
CA CYS A 14 11.57 11.67 -12.55
C CYS A 14 10.28 12.47 -12.70
N GLY A 15 9.97 12.91 -13.92
CA GLY A 15 8.72 13.61 -14.18
C GLY A 15 7.51 12.77 -13.88
N LEU A 16 7.54 11.51 -14.30
CA LEU A 16 6.44 10.57 -14.03
C LEU A 16 6.32 10.28 -12.54
N ILE A 17 7.44 10.13 -11.84
CA ILE A 17 7.43 9.89 -10.40
C ILE A 17 6.82 11.07 -9.66
N LYS A 18 7.20 12.30 -10.00
CA LYS A 18 6.63 13.49 -9.38
C LYS A 18 5.14 13.58 -9.61
N ASP A 19 4.70 13.27 -10.81
CA ASP A 19 3.27 13.28 -11.15
C ASP A 19 2.51 12.24 -10.34
N ALA A 20 3.08 11.04 -10.22
CA ALA A 20 2.49 9.98 -9.43
C ALA A 20 2.40 10.35 -7.95
N GLN A 21 3.45 10.96 -7.41
CA GLN A 21 3.46 11.40 -6.01
C GLN A 21 2.36 12.42 -5.75
N LYS A 22 2.17 13.36 -6.67
CA LYS A 22 1.12 14.36 -6.55
C LYS A 22 -0.26 13.71 -6.53
N ARG A 23 -0.51 12.76 -7.43
CA ARG A 23 -1.80 12.06 -7.50
C ARG A 23 -2.05 11.21 -6.26
N LEU A 24 -1.01 10.57 -5.74
CA LEU A 24 -1.12 9.79 -4.52
C LEU A 24 -1.39 10.66 -3.31
N GLN A 25 -0.82 11.85 -3.28
CA GLN A 25 -1.09 12.80 -2.22
C GLN A 25 -2.56 13.25 -2.24
N GLU A 26 -3.10 13.48 -3.42
CA GLU A 26 -4.51 13.80 -3.57
C GLU A 26 -5.40 12.65 -3.09
N ALA A 27 -5.04 11.42 -3.43
CA ALA A 27 -5.77 10.24 -2.98
C ALA A 27 -5.73 10.11 -1.45
N ASP A 28 -4.56 10.36 -0.85
CA ASP A 28 -4.42 10.29 0.60
C ASP A 28 -5.29 11.34 1.29
N GLU A 29 -5.36 12.54 0.75
CA GLU A 29 -6.22 13.59 1.29
C GLU A 29 -7.68 13.18 1.29
N ILE A 30 -8.13 12.52 0.22
CA ILE A 30 -9.49 12.01 0.13
C ILE A 30 -9.73 10.91 1.16
N LEU A 31 -8.80 9.96 1.27
CA LEU A 31 -8.93 8.85 2.21
C LEU A 31 -8.91 9.32 3.65
N ARG A 32 -8.13 10.35 3.97
CA ARG A 32 -8.08 10.90 5.34
C ARG A 32 -9.44 11.43 5.78
N LYS A 33 -10.24 11.92 4.87
CA LYS A 33 -11.61 12.34 5.18
C LYS A 33 -12.49 11.18 5.64
N CYS A 34 -12.12 9.96 5.24
CA CYS A 34 -12.80 8.74 5.66
C CYS A 34 -12.14 8.05 6.85
N GLY A 35 -11.11 8.66 7.41
CA GLY A 35 -10.37 8.07 8.53
C GLY A 35 -9.33 7.04 8.13
N VAL A 36 -8.91 7.05 6.86
CA VAL A 36 -7.91 6.13 6.32
C VAL A 36 -6.68 6.92 5.93
N GLN A 37 -5.52 6.48 6.38
CA GLN A 37 -4.27 7.17 6.10
C GLN A 37 -3.30 6.26 5.38
N MET A 38 -2.81 6.73 4.23
CA MET A 38 -1.82 6.00 3.44
C MET A 38 -0.41 6.23 3.98
N CYS A 39 0.43 5.20 3.84
CA CYS A 39 1.87 5.38 3.93
C CYS A 39 2.37 5.93 2.60
N SER A 40 3.61 6.38 2.60
CA SER A 40 4.24 6.87 1.39
C SER A 40 4.73 5.75 0.47
N MET A 41 4.57 4.51 0.87
CA MET A 41 5.08 3.36 0.13
C MET A 41 4.01 2.68 -0.70
N ILE A 42 4.40 2.35 -1.93
CA ILE A 42 3.60 1.55 -2.84
C ILE A 42 4.49 0.43 -3.35
N SER A 43 3.98 -0.78 -3.33
CA SER A 43 4.72 -1.93 -3.82
C SER A 43 4.31 -2.28 -5.23
N PHE A 44 5.29 -2.63 -6.05
CA PHE A 44 5.07 -3.08 -7.42
C PHE A 44 5.46 -4.54 -7.61
N ASP A 45 6.04 -5.17 -6.59
CA ASP A 45 6.59 -6.52 -6.70
C ASP A 45 5.86 -7.48 -5.79
N ALA A 46 5.80 -8.74 -6.24
CA ALA A 46 5.27 -9.81 -5.41
C ALA A 46 6.09 -9.93 -4.11
N PRO A 47 5.45 -10.30 -3.00
CA PRO A 47 4.06 -10.73 -2.85
C PRO A 47 3.06 -9.60 -2.67
N PHE A 48 3.50 -8.35 -2.79
CA PHE A 48 2.68 -7.18 -2.51
C PHE A 48 2.41 -6.38 -3.78
N ASP A 49 2.34 -7.06 -4.92
CA ASP A 49 2.10 -6.41 -6.21
C ASP A 49 0.95 -5.44 -6.14
N ASP A 50 1.22 -4.23 -6.62
CA ASP A 50 0.21 -3.19 -6.76
C ASP A 50 -0.56 -2.88 -5.47
N SER A 51 0.03 -3.19 -4.32
CA SER A 51 -0.64 -2.90 -3.06
C SER A 51 -0.29 -1.49 -2.59
N VAL A 52 -1.28 -0.87 -1.97
CA VAL A 52 -1.13 0.44 -1.35
C VAL A 52 -1.05 0.22 0.16
N GLN A 53 0.06 0.57 0.75
CA GLN A 53 0.23 0.38 2.18
C GLN A 53 -0.46 1.50 2.95
N LEU A 54 -1.30 1.09 3.91
CA LEU A 54 -1.95 2.03 4.81
C LEU A 54 -1.17 2.12 6.10
N PHE A 55 -1.08 3.33 6.62
CA PHE A 55 -0.58 3.55 7.97
C PHE A 55 -1.65 3.14 8.99
N SER A 56 -2.90 3.47 8.70
CA SER A 56 -4.01 3.15 9.58
C SER A 56 -5.33 3.19 8.82
N GLY A 57 -6.36 2.57 9.39
CA GLY A 57 -7.72 2.74 8.93
C GLY A 57 -8.31 1.59 8.12
N ILE A 58 -7.62 0.45 7.99
CA ILE A 58 -8.17 -0.65 7.20
C ILE A 58 -9.49 -1.19 7.79
N ALA A 59 -9.63 -1.17 9.10
CA ALA A 59 -10.87 -1.59 9.75
C ALA A 59 -12.02 -0.64 9.44
N LYS A 60 -11.75 0.65 9.37
CA LYS A 60 -12.74 1.64 8.95
C LYS A 60 -13.12 1.45 7.49
N LEU A 61 -12.12 1.16 6.66
CA LEU A 61 -12.36 0.92 5.25
C LEU A 61 -13.26 -0.29 5.05
N GLU A 62 -13.04 -1.38 5.79
CA GLU A 62 -13.90 -2.55 5.77
C GLU A 62 -15.35 -2.18 6.04
N LYS A 63 -15.57 -1.37 7.06
CA LYS A 63 -16.93 -0.97 7.45
C LYS A 63 -17.60 -0.10 6.41
N ILE A 64 -16.86 0.85 5.87
CA ILE A 64 -17.42 1.82 4.93
C ILE A 64 -17.82 1.14 3.63
N ILE A 65 -16.97 0.28 3.08
CA ILE A 65 -17.25 -0.33 1.78
C ILE A 65 -17.98 -1.67 1.90
N GLY A 66 -18.10 -2.20 3.12
CA GLY A 66 -18.80 -3.46 3.32
C GLY A 66 -18.02 -4.67 2.81
N ALA A 67 -16.73 -4.55 2.61
CA ALA A 67 -15.86 -5.64 2.19
C ALA A 67 -15.08 -6.16 3.39
N LYS A 68 -14.62 -7.40 3.27
CA LYS A 68 -13.89 -8.04 4.35
C LYS A 68 -12.42 -8.16 3.98
N ALA A 69 -11.55 -7.68 4.85
CA ALA A 69 -10.12 -7.85 4.68
C ALA A 69 -9.71 -9.27 5.02
N TYR A 70 -8.58 -9.70 4.50
CA TYR A 70 -8.06 -11.05 4.67
C TYR A 70 -6.58 -11.01 5.01
N PHE A 71 -6.10 -12.12 5.57
CA PHE A 71 -4.68 -12.30 5.84
C PHE A 71 -4.08 -13.21 4.78
N GLN A 72 -2.85 -12.93 4.42
CA GLN A 72 -2.13 -13.75 3.46
C GLN A 72 -1.54 -14.97 4.15
N GLU A 73 -1.61 -16.11 3.47
CA GLU A 73 -1.04 -17.33 3.98
C GLU A 73 0.48 -17.33 3.76
N SER A 74 1.21 -17.80 4.76
CA SER A 74 2.66 -17.88 4.67
C SER A 74 3.06 -19.15 3.92
N TYR A 75 3.88 -19.00 2.89
CA TYR A 75 4.40 -20.12 2.13
C TYR A 75 5.42 -20.93 2.91
N ILE A 76 6.07 -20.30 3.87
CA ILE A 76 7.17 -20.94 4.60
C ILE A 76 6.65 -21.84 5.72
N THR A 77 5.68 -21.37 6.45
CA THR A 77 5.19 -22.05 7.64
C THR A 77 3.83 -22.72 7.43
N SER A 78 3.21 -22.53 6.29
CA SER A 78 1.84 -22.96 6.00
C SER A 78 0.83 -22.44 7.01
N LYS A 79 1.17 -21.32 7.64
CA LYS A 79 0.29 -20.66 8.61
C LYS A 79 -0.13 -19.31 8.04
N THR A 80 -1.30 -18.85 8.46
CA THR A 80 -1.76 -17.52 8.08
C THR A 80 -0.85 -16.46 8.69
N ASP A 81 -0.35 -15.59 7.85
CA ASP A 81 0.45 -14.46 8.30
C ASP A 81 -0.49 -13.34 8.73
N LYS A 82 -0.65 -13.20 10.04
CA LYS A 82 -1.54 -12.17 10.61
C LYS A 82 -0.87 -10.81 10.76
N SER A 83 0.38 -10.69 10.31
CA SER A 83 1.07 -9.40 10.38
C SER A 83 0.62 -8.43 9.30
N ARG A 84 -0.01 -8.93 8.24
CA ARG A 84 -0.45 -8.11 7.12
C ARG A 84 -1.90 -8.40 6.78
N LYS A 85 -2.69 -7.35 6.75
CA LYS A 85 -4.10 -7.46 6.43
C LYS A 85 -4.35 -6.78 5.08
N PHE A 86 -5.06 -7.46 4.21
CA PHE A 86 -5.31 -7.01 2.84
C PHE A 86 -6.78 -6.79 2.57
N LEU A 87 -7.07 -5.82 1.75
CA LEU A 87 -8.44 -5.56 1.32
C LEU A 87 -8.43 -5.11 -0.13
N ASP A 88 -9.16 -5.83 -0.97
CA ASP A 88 -9.27 -5.51 -2.39
C ASP A 88 -10.55 -4.76 -2.65
N PHE A 89 -10.45 -3.63 -3.32
CA PHE A 89 -11.61 -2.85 -3.68
C PHE A 89 -11.33 -2.03 -4.94
N ASN A 90 -12.21 -2.16 -5.89
CA ASN A 90 -12.19 -1.38 -7.12
C ASN A 90 -10.83 -1.40 -7.83
N GLY A 91 -10.22 -2.59 -7.91
CA GLY A 91 -8.94 -2.76 -8.60
C GLY A 91 -7.73 -2.35 -7.80
N VAL A 92 -7.90 -1.95 -6.56
CA VAL A 92 -6.81 -1.55 -5.68
C VAL A 92 -6.74 -2.51 -4.51
N THR A 93 -5.54 -2.97 -4.19
CA THR A 93 -5.30 -3.78 -3.00
C THR A 93 -4.70 -2.89 -1.92
N PHE A 94 -5.42 -2.71 -0.84
CA PHE A 94 -4.92 -2.00 0.33
C PHE A 94 -4.30 -3.00 1.29
N MET A 95 -3.19 -2.61 1.91
CA MET A 95 -2.50 -3.49 2.84
C MET A 95 -2.10 -2.68 4.07
N GLN A 96 -2.35 -3.25 5.24
CA GLN A 96 -1.94 -2.62 6.48
C GLN A 96 -1.19 -3.63 7.32
N ILE A 97 -0.05 -3.23 7.85
CA ILE A 97 0.70 -4.05 8.77
C ILE A 97 0.00 -3.98 10.11
N SER A 98 -0.45 -5.14 10.57
CA SER A 98 -1.16 -5.23 11.84
C SER A 98 -0.16 -5.18 12.99
N GLU A 99 -0.52 -4.45 14.03
CA GLU A 99 0.23 -4.51 15.26
C GLU A 99 0.12 -5.92 15.83
N PRO A 100 1.23 -6.56 16.17
CA PRO A 100 1.13 -7.79 16.95
C PRO A 100 0.48 -7.46 18.28
N THR A 101 -0.21 -8.43 18.81
CA THR A 101 -0.93 -8.22 20.05
C THR A 101 -0.02 -7.67 21.13
N GLY A 102 -0.38 -6.59 21.59
CA GLY A 102 -0.23 -5.98 22.87
C GLY A 102 1.14 -5.79 23.46
N ASN A 103 2.09 -6.59 23.27
CA ASN A 103 3.28 -6.51 24.10
C ASN A 103 4.61 -6.48 23.36
N ARG A 104 4.58 -6.26 22.08
CA ARG A 104 5.82 -6.29 21.30
C ARG A 104 6.79 -5.17 21.66
N TYR A 105 6.32 -4.12 22.25
CA TYR A 105 7.15 -2.98 22.61
C TYR A 105 7.43 -2.94 24.10
N ARG A 106 7.20 -4.00 24.78
CA ARG A 106 7.44 -4.08 26.23
C ARG A 106 8.81 -4.58 26.49
#